data_7bc258bd4dae351e9e281041aec6e13c
#
_entry.id   7bc258bd4dae351e9e281041aec6e13c
#
_cell.length_a   1.000
_cell.length_b   1.000
_cell.length_c   1.000
_cell.angle_alpha   90.00
_cell.angle_beta   90.00
_cell.angle_gamma   90.00
#
_symmetry.space_group_name_H-M   'P 1'
#
loop_
_entity.id
_entity.type
_entity.pdbx_description
1 polymer ?
#
loop_
_entity_poly.entity_id
_entity_poly.type
_entity_poly.pdbx_seq_one_letter_code
_entity_poly.pdbx_strand_id
1 'polypeptide(L)' 'MPTATGAYEIHSEARGPHWIAWVSRDGSGKPERSVVLVAETRELAEERARRWAEQASY' A
#
# COMPACT_ATOMS: atom_id res chain seq x y z
N MET A 1 -7.61 -0.21 12.82
CA MET A 1 -7.09 -1.57 12.74
C MET A 1 -6.44 -1.80 11.39
N PRO A 2 -5.17 -2.00 11.35
CA PRO A 2 -4.54 -2.27 10.07
C PRO A 2 -5.08 -3.58 9.51
N THR A 3 -5.32 -3.57 8.23
CA THR A 3 -5.75 -4.77 7.56
C THR A 3 -4.51 -5.63 7.37
N ALA A 4 -4.07 -6.22 8.45
CA ALA A 4 -2.92 -7.09 8.35
C ALA A 4 -3.41 -8.46 7.94
N THR A 5 -3.07 -8.87 6.77
CA THR A 5 -3.26 -10.25 6.39
C THR A 5 -1.93 -10.92 6.60
N GLY A 6 -1.56 -11.02 7.88
CA GLY A 6 -0.40 -11.78 8.25
C GLY A 6 0.92 -11.11 7.95
N ALA A 7 1.23 -10.85 6.72
CA ALA A 7 2.60 -10.52 6.35
C ALA A 7 2.82 -9.06 5.97
N TYR A 8 1.78 -8.27 5.81
CA TYR A 8 2.00 -6.90 5.36
C TYR A 8 0.87 -5.99 5.81
N GLU A 9 1.16 -4.68 5.79
CA GLU A 9 0.20 -3.62 6.04
C GLU A 9 0.12 -2.72 4.82
N ILE A 10 -1.09 -2.17 4.58
CA ILE A 10 -1.28 -1.23 3.48
C ILE A 10 -1.49 0.15 4.07
N HIS A 11 -0.72 1.11 3.58
CA HIS A 11 -0.81 2.50 3.98
C HIS A 11 -1.24 3.34 2.80
N SER A 12 -1.92 4.45 3.06
CA SER A 12 -2.32 5.37 2.00
C SER A 12 -2.25 6.80 2.50
N GLU A 13 -2.08 7.72 1.55
CA GLU A 13 -1.93 9.13 1.87
C GLU A 13 -2.38 9.96 0.68
N ALA A 14 -3.04 11.08 0.96
CA ALA A 14 -3.44 12.01 -0.09
C ALA A 14 -2.24 12.81 -0.56
N ARG A 15 -2.10 12.97 -1.87
CA ARG A 15 -1.03 13.75 -2.47
C ARG A 15 -1.61 14.61 -3.59
N GLY A 16 -1.97 15.87 -3.26
CA GLY A 16 -2.61 16.72 -4.22
C GLY A 16 -3.89 16.11 -4.75
N PRO A 17 -4.06 16.03 -6.07
CA PRO A 17 -5.26 15.45 -6.66
C PRO A 17 -5.25 13.92 -6.70
N HIS A 18 -4.19 13.30 -6.18
CA HIS A 18 -4.05 11.85 -6.26
C HIS A 18 -3.88 11.26 -4.88
N TRP A 19 -4.04 9.95 -4.79
CA TRP A 19 -3.76 9.17 -3.61
C TRP A 19 -2.61 8.24 -3.90
N ILE A 20 -1.75 8.04 -2.90
CA ILE A 20 -0.69 7.06 -2.99
C ILE A 20 -0.93 6.00 -1.92
N ALA A 21 -0.44 4.79 -2.20
CA ALA A 21 -0.51 3.70 -1.23
C ALA A 21 0.74 2.86 -1.37
N TRP A 22 1.12 2.22 -0.27
CA TRP A 22 2.30 1.37 -0.30
C TRP A 22 2.10 0.25 0.71
N VAL A 23 2.94 -0.77 0.57
CA VAL A 23 2.92 -1.94 1.43
C VAL A 23 4.12 -1.89 2.35
N SER A 24 3.89 -2.14 3.63
CA SER A 24 4.94 -2.22 4.63
C SER A 24 4.91 -3.60 5.24
N ARG A 25 6.06 -4.21 5.46
CA ARG A 25 6.10 -5.59 5.97
C ARG A 25 6.39 -5.71 7.44
N ASP A 26 7.17 -4.81 7.99
CA ASP A 26 7.68 -4.98 9.34
C ASP A 26 7.15 -3.95 10.31
N GLY A 27 6.08 -3.25 9.93
CA GLY A 27 5.51 -2.23 10.77
C GLY A 27 6.30 -0.92 10.80
N SER A 28 7.33 -0.82 9.97
CA SER A 28 8.14 0.39 9.93
C SER A 28 7.44 1.57 9.28
N GLY A 29 6.39 1.29 8.49
CA GLY A 29 5.69 2.32 7.76
C GLY A 29 6.37 2.73 6.46
N LYS A 30 7.50 2.13 6.13
CA LYS A 30 8.24 2.46 4.92
C LYS A 30 7.79 1.56 3.77
N PRO A 31 7.74 2.11 2.54
CA PRO A 31 7.34 1.30 1.39
C PRO A 31 8.30 0.13 1.18
N GLU A 32 7.73 -1.04 0.98
CA GLU A 32 8.52 -2.22 0.66
C GLU A 32 9.14 -2.04 -0.72
N ARG A 33 10.44 -2.25 -0.82
CA ARG A 33 11.18 -2.09 -2.07
C ARG A 33 11.03 -0.70 -2.68
N SER A 34 10.68 0.28 -1.86
CA SER A 34 10.48 1.66 -2.30
C SER A 34 9.38 1.80 -3.35
N VAL A 35 8.42 0.87 -3.36
CA VAL A 35 7.32 0.91 -4.34
C VAL A 35 6.13 1.65 -3.75
N VAL A 36 5.65 2.64 -4.49
CA VAL A 36 4.47 3.41 -4.12
C VAL A 36 3.50 3.38 -5.29
N LEU A 37 2.25 3.03 -5.02
CA LEU A 37 1.21 2.94 -6.04
C LEU A 37 0.39 4.23 -6.02
N VAL A 38 -0.02 4.69 -7.19
CA VAL A 38 -0.75 5.95 -7.34
C VAL A 38 -2.11 5.68 -7.96
N ALA A 39 -3.14 6.35 -7.47
CA ALA A 39 -4.48 6.23 -8.03
C ALA A 39 -5.26 7.50 -7.76
N GLU A 40 -6.44 7.60 -8.33
CA GLU A 40 -7.27 8.79 -8.18
C GLU A 40 -8.06 8.81 -6.88
N THR A 41 -8.29 7.65 -6.28
CA THR A 41 -9.01 7.56 -5.01
C THR A 41 -8.23 6.71 -4.03
N ARG A 42 -8.56 6.88 -2.75
CA ARG A 42 -7.91 6.09 -1.71
C ARG A 42 -8.19 4.61 -1.90
N GLU A 43 -9.44 4.25 -2.15
CA GLU A 43 -9.82 2.86 -2.30
C GLU A 43 -9.04 2.20 -3.45
N LEU A 44 -8.93 2.92 -4.55
CA LEU A 44 -8.22 2.37 -5.71
C LEU A 44 -6.73 2.26 -5.44
N ALA A 45 -6.15 3.24 -4.76
CA ALA A 45 -4.74 3.19 -4.42
C ALA A 45 -4.45 2.00 -3.50
N GLU A 46 -5.30 1.80 -2.49
CA GLU A 46 -5.11 0.69 -1.57
C GLU A 46 -5.32 -0.65 -2.27
N GLU A 47 -6.25 -0.73 -3.20
CA GLU A 47 -6.44 -1.96 -3.96
C GLU A 47 -5.22 -2.28 -4.80
N ARG A 48 -4.63 -1.26 -5.43
CA ARG A 48 -3.43 -1.48 -6.22
C ARG A 48 -2.27 -1.95 -5.34
N ALA A 49 -2.15 -1.38 -4.15
CA ALA A 49 -1.10 -1.80 -3.22
C ALA A 49 -1.32 -3.26 -2.81
N ARG A 50 -2.57 -3.64 -2.54
CA ARG A 50 -2.87 -5.01 -2.16
C ARG A 50 -2.53 -5.98 -3.28
N ARG A 51 -2.90 -5.62 -4.52
CA ARG A 51 -2.58 -6.48 -5.66
C ARG A 51 -1.09 -6.61 -5.85
N TRP A 52 -0.37 -5.51 -5.66
CA TRP A 52 1.08 -5.56 -5.77
C TRP A 52 1.66 -6.52 -4.72
N ALA A 53 1.17 -6.46 -3.49
CA ALA A 53 1.66 -7.34 -2.44
C ALA A 53 1.38 -8.80 -2.78
N GLU A 54 0.20 -9.09 -3.31
CA GLU A 54 -0.16 -10.46 -3.67
C GLU A 54 0.71 -10.97 -4.80
N GLN A 55 0.98 -10.13 -5.79
CA GLN A 55 1.80 -10.52 -6.93
C GLN A 55 3.27 -10.62 -6.57
N ALA A 56 3.70 -9.89 -5.57
CA ALA A 56 5.09 -9.94 -5.13
C ALA A 56 5.38 -11.16 -4.25
N SER A 57 4.42 -12.01 -4.07
CA SER A 57 4.60 -13.29 -3.34
C SER A 57 4.98 -13.09 -1.88
N TYR A 58 4.29 -12.21 -1.23
CA TYR A 58 4.48 -12.06 0.21
C TYR A 58 3.84 -13.21 1.00
#